data_f6deacbb1591eac3c99b973e7d7d800e
#
_entry.id   f6deacbb1591eac3c99b973e7d7d800e
#
_cell.length_a   1.000
_cell.length_b   1.000
_cell.length_c   1.000
_cell.angle_alpha   90.00
_cell.angle_beta   90.00
_cell.angle_gamma   90.00
#
_symmetry.space_group_name_H-M   'P 1'
#
loop_
_entity.id
_entity.type
_entity.pdbx_description
1 polymer ?
#
loop_
_entity_poly.entity_id
_entity_poly.type
_entity_poly.pdbx_seq_one_letter_code
_entity_poly.pdbx_strand_id
1 'polypeptide(L)'
;MTCWNCCRWTPPVCVPTNTPPALARHATQGGQSNYTKYPDEPEDHAIGRSRGGLTTKIHALSDQSCSPVTVVLSAGQAGDNPMLWPLLEERKAASSDRFRLLGDKAYSHDSTRVRLRQMKIAHTIPERSDQIARRKAKGTNGGRPPAFSGRIYKHRNTVERSFNRLKHWRGIATRYDKYALTYLGGVTLAAAITYHRVRN
;
A
#
# COMPACT_ATOMS: atom_id res chain seq x y z
N MET A 1 28.49 -16.74 -14.88
CA MET A 1 27.42 -17.64 -14.39
C MET A 1 26.16 -16.81 -14.21
N THR A 2 25.22 -17.09 -15.01
CA THR A 2 24.01 -16.34 -15.31
C THR A 2 23.07 -16.29 -14.12
N CYS A 3 22.95 -15.12 -13.51
CA CYS A 3 21.93 -14.89 -12.51
C CYS A 3 20.58 -14.63 -13.18
N TRP A 4 19.72 -15.56 -13.01
CA TRP A 4 18.37 -15.70 -13.43
C TRP A 4 17.53 -14.44 -13.34
N ASN A 5 16.81 -14.17 -14.42
CA ASN A 5 15.60 -13.34 -14.48
C ASN A 5 14.55 -13.83 -13.47
N CYS A 6 14.74 -13.56 -12.21
CA CYS A 6 13.73 -13.79 -11.20
C CYS A 6 12.67 -12.71 -11.37
N CYS A 7 11.50 -13.14 -11.81
CA CYS A 7 10.29 -12.33 -11.89
C CYS A 7 10.23 -11.42 -10.66
N ARG A 8 10.28 -10.12 -10.89
CA ARG A 8 10.12 -9.12 -9.83
C ARG A 8 8.75 -9.27 -9.22
N TRP A 9 8.72 -9.73 -7.98
CA TRP A 9 7.51 -9.93 -7.21
C TRP A 9 7.33 -8.75 -6.29
N THR A 10 6.27 -7.99 -6.45
CA THR A 10 5.99 -6.87 -5.56
C THR A 10 4.59 -7.02 -4.97
N PRO A 11 4.46 -7.21 -3.66
CA PRO A 11 3.17 -7.17 -3.01
C PRO A 11 2.73 -5.74 -2.68
N PRO A 12 1.46 -5.40 -2.85
CA PRO A 12 0.91 -4.19 -2.25
C PRO A 12 0.71 -4.39 -0.75
N VAL A 13 1.07 -3.42 0.05
CA VAL A 13 0.76 -3.40 1.48
C VAL A 13 0.34 -2.03 1.93
N CYS A 14 -0.64 -2.02 2.78
CA CYS A 14 -1.08 -0.85 3.50
C CYS A 14 -0.60 -0.91 4.94
N VAL A 15 0.08 0.09 5.40
CA VAL A 15 0.39 0.26 6.82
C VAL A 15 -0.14 1.62 7.26
N PRO A 16 -1.04 1.65 8.24
CA PRO A 16 -1.40 2.91 8.85
C PRO A 16 -0.18 3.47 9.58
N THR A 17 0.19 4.69 9.28
CA THR A 17 1.15 5.44 10.08
C THR A 17 0.37 6.25 11.10
N ASN A 18 0.58 5.98 12.39
CA ASN A 18 0.00 6.80 13.44
C ASN A 18 0.65 8.19 13.37
N THR A 19 -0.16 9.20 13.15
CA THR A 19 0.27 10.60 13.25
C THR A 19 0.08 11.04 14.68
N PRO A 20 1.08 11.58 15.36
CA PRO A 20 0.88 12.12 16.69
C PRO A 20 -0.06 13.33 16.66
N PRO A 21 -0.70 13.61 17.76
CA PRO A 21 -1.82 14.55 17.87
C PRO A 21 -1.46 16.03 17.73
N ALA A 22 -0.32 16.40 17.17
CA ALA A 22 0.03 17.81 16.95
C ALA A 22 -1.01 18.55 16.09
N LEU A 23 -1.66 17.84 15.15
CA LEU A 23 -2.78 18.37 14.38
C LEU A 23 -4.14 18.24 15.08
N ALA A 24 -4.25 17.36 16.10
CA ALA A 24 -5.50 17.16 16.83
C ALA A 24 -5.90 18.34 17.75
N ARG A 25 -4.97 19.20 18.12
CA ARG A 25 -5.25 20.34 19.00
C ARG A 25 -6.14 21.40 18.36
N HIS A 26 -6.22 21.44 17.04
CA HIS A 26 -7.08 22.39 16.33
C HIS A 26 -8.46 21.88 15.97
N ALA A 27 -8.74 20.59 16.17
CA ALA A 27 -10.01 19.97 15.76
C ALA A 27 -11.02 19.77 16.91
N THR A 28 -10.69 20.09 18.16
CA THR A 28 -11.49 19.67 19.32
C THR A 28 -12.20 20.78 20.10
N GLN A 29 -12.09 22.01 19.70
CA GLN A 29 -12.91 23.07 20.29
C GLN A 29 -13.55 23.91 19.20
N GLY A 30 -14.87 24.09 19.27
CA GLY A 30 -15.68 24.91 18.36
C GLY A 30 -15.37 26.40 18.44
N GLY A 31 -14.11 26.76 18.48
CA GLY A 31 -13.61 28.10 18.26
C GLY A 31 -13.39 28.31 16.75
N GLN A 32 -13.76 29.47 16.24
CA GLN A 32 -13.42 29.88 14.89
C GLN A 32 -11.92 29.66 14.69
N SER A 33 -11.56 28.78 13.76
CA SER A 33 -10.18 28.53 13.38
C SER A 33 -9.63 29.84 12.78
N ASN A 34 -8.63 30.44 13.40
CA ASN A 34 -7.86 31.56 12.84
C ASN A 34 -6.98 31.10 11.65
N TYR A 35 -7.27 29.91 11.13
CA TYR A 35 -6.55 29.33 10.03
C TYR A 35 -7.02 29.95 8.72
N THR A 36 -6.13 30.69 8.07
CA THR A 36 -6.34 31.19 6.73
C THR A 36 -5.91 30.13 5.73
N LYS A 37 -6.85 29.62 4.94
CA LYS A 37 -6.54 28.72 3.83
C LYS A 37 -5.85 29.52 2.72
N TYR A 38 -4.65 29.07 2.33
CA TYR A 38 -3.97 29.69 1.20
C TYR A 38 -4.65 29.28 -0.11
N PRO A 39 -4.69 30.18 -1.13
CA PRO A 39 -5.34 29.87 -2.41
C PRO A 39 -4.83 28.60 -3.09
N ASP A 40 -3.54 28.31 -2.93
CA ASP A 40 -2.86 27.14 -3.51
C ASP A 40 -2.86 25.91 -2.61
N GLU A 41 -3.60 25.95 -1.49
CA GLU A 41 -3.65 24.82 -0.56
C GLU A 41 -4.51 23.70 -1.13
N PRO A 42 -3.98 22.45 -1.24
CA PRO A 42 -4.77 21.31 -1.68
C PRO A 42 -6.00 21.09 -0.80
N GLU A 43 -7.10 20.64 -1.39
CA GLU A 43 -8.33 20.34 -0.65
C GLU A 43 -8.18 19.12 0.24
N ASP A 44 -7.38 18.14 -0.17
CA ASP A 44 -7.12 16.90 0.57
C ASP A 44 -5.66 16.79 0.99
N HIS A 45 -5.45 16.70 2.29
CA HIS A 45 -4.13 16.46 2.89
C HIS A 45 -3.84 14.98 3.16
N ALA A 46 -4.66 14.05 2.68
CA ALA A 46 -4.60 12.63 2.98
C ALA A 46 -4.56 12.33 4.50
N ILE A 47 -5.28 13.14 5.29
CA ILE A 47 -5.44 12.97 6.74
C ILE A 47 -6.87 12.55 7.02
N GLY A 48 -7.06 11.51 7.81
CA GLY A 48 -8.38 11.05 8.17
C GLY A 48 -8.43 10.31 9.49
N ARG A 49 -9.61 10.12 10.02
CA ARG A 49 -9.81 9.53 11.34
C ARG A 49 -9.86 8.01 11.25
N SER A 50 -8.86 7.36 11.82
CA SER A 50 -8.85 5.92 12.09
C SER A 50 -9.29 5.63 13.52
N ARG A 51 -9.34 4.35 13.92
CA ARG A 51 -9.61 3.97 15.33
C ARG A 51 -8.58 4.54 16.30
N GLY A 52 -7.35 4.76 15.86
CA GLY A 52 -6.26 5.32 16.66
C GLY A 52 -6.12 6.84 16.58
N GLY A 53 -7.08 7.55 15.97
CA GLY A 53 -7.04 9.00 15.81
C GLY A 53 -6.77 9.44 14.37
N LEU A 54 -6.27 10.65 14.22
CA LEU A 54 -5.91 11.21 12.91
C LEU A 54 -4.67 10.50 12.36
N THR A 55 -4.79 9.93 11.17
CA THR A 55 -3.73 9.16 10.53
C THR A 55 -3.72 9.35 9.03
N THR A 56 -2.57 9.04 8.43
CA THR A 56 -2.40 8.85 6.99
C THR A 56 -1.95 7.42 6.75
N LYS A 57 -2.48 6.79 5.71
CA LYS A 57 -2.00 5.49 5.25
C LYS A 57 -0.99 5.68 4.13
N ILE A 58 0.12 4.94 4.22
CA ILE A 58 1.07 4.77 3.14
C ILE A 58 0.76 3.44 2.46
N HIS A 59 0.40 3.49 1.19
CA HIS A 59 0.27 2.31 0.35
C HIS A 59 1.53 2.19 -0.50
N ALA A 60 2.13 1.01 -0.54
CA ALA A 60 3.37 0.81 -1.28
C ALA A 60 3.40 -0.52 -2.02
N LEU A 61 4.02 -0.52 -3.19
CA LEU A 61 4.52 -1.72 -3.83
C LEU A 61 6.00 -1.85 -3.50
N SER A 62 6.41 -3.02 -3.01
CA SER A 62 7.81 -3.30 -2.69
C SER A 62 8.35 -4.42 -3.55
N ASP A 63 9.61 -4.32 -3.93
CA ASP A 63 10.33 -5.35 -4.66
C ASP A 63 10.90 -6.44 -3.73
N GLN A 64 11.59 -7.42 -4.28
CA GLN A 64 12.21 -8.52 -3.52
C GLN A 64 13.36 -8.05 -2.62
N SER A 65 13.97 -6.93 -2.93
CA SER A 65 15.03 -6.33 -2.12
C SER A 65 14.48 -5.56 -0.90
N CYS A 66 13.17 -5.66 -0.65
CA CYS A 66 12.47 -4.92 0.40
C CYS A 66 12.56 -3.40 0.22
N SER A 67 12.58 -2.95 -1.03
CA SER A 67 12.57 -1.53 -1.37
C SER A 67 11.22 -1.11 -1.92
N PRO A 68 10.61 -0.03 -1.42
CA PRO A 68 9.40 0.53 -2.02
C PRO A 68 9.70 1.02 -3.43
N VAL A 69 8.91 0.63 -4.42
CA VAL A 69 9.06 1.04 -5.83
C VAL A 69 7.97 1.99 -6.28
N THR A 70 6.84 1.99 -5.58
CA THR A 70 5.72 2.90 -5.81
C THR A 70 5.05 3.19 -4.49
N VAL A 71 4.67 4.43 -4.25
CA VAL A 71 4.06 4.87 -2.99
C VAL A 71 2.91 5.83 -3.28
N VAL A 72 1.77 5.59 -2.63
CA VAL A 72 0.59 6.46 -2.68
C VAL A 72 0.08 6.68 -1.26
N LEU A 73 -0.45 7.87 -0.99
CA LEU A 73 -1.05 8.20 0.30
C LEU A 73 -2.57 8.15 0.24
N SER A 74 -3.18 7.86 1.37
CA SER A 74 -4.62 8.05 1.58
C SER A 74 -4.95 8.42 3.01
N ALA A 75 -6.14 8.96 3.21
CA ALA A 75 -6.67 9.23 4.54
C ALA A 75 -6.79 7.93 5.38
N GLY A 76 -6.62 8.04 6.69
CA GLY A 76 -6.54 6.89 7.60
C GLY A 76 -7.73 5.94 7.58
N GLN A 77 -8.94 6.43 7.27
CA GLN A 77 -10.16 5.63 7.14
C GLN A 77 -10.32 4.95 5.77
N ALA A 78 -9.54 5.35 4.76
CA ALA A 78 -9.69 4.81 3.41
C ALA A 78 -9.44 3.30 3.37
N GLY A 79 -10.20 2.60 2.53
CA GLY A 79 -10.02 1.18 2.29
C GLY A 79 -8.73 0.89 1.53
N ASP A 80 -8.15 -0.28 1.78
CA ASP A 80 -6.87 -0.65 1.16
C ASP A 80 -7.05 -1.12 -0.30
N ASN A 81 -8.14 -1.85 -0.56
CA ASN A 81 -8.37 -2.46 -1.88
C ASN A 81 -8.51 -1.43 -3.03
N PRO A 82 -9.21 -0.28 -2.88
CA PRO A 82 -9.26 0.75 -3.91
C PRO A 82 -7.89 1.33 -4.27
N MET A 83 -6.99 1.45 -3.29
CA MET A 83 -5.67 2.06 -3.48
C MET A 83 -4.70 1.17 -4.26
N LEU A 84 -5.06 -0.09 -4.49
CA LEU A 84 -4.29 -0.98 -5.36
C LEU A 84 -4.18 -0.45 -6.79
N TRP A 85 -5.22 0.18 -7.30
CA TRP A 85 -5.27 0.62 -8.69
C TRP A 85 -4.33 1.78 -9.00
N PRO A 86 -4.35 2.89 -8.26
CA PRO A 86 -3.36 3.94 -8.41
C PRO A 86 -1.91 3.43 -8.34
N LEU A 87 -1.62 2.55 -7.37
CA LEU A 87 -0.28 1.95 -7.24
C LEU A 87 0.14 1.16 -8.49
N LEU A 88 -0.77 0.38 -9.07
CA LEU A 88 -0.49 -0.40 -10.27
C LEU A 88 -0.37 0.46 -11.52
N GLU A 89 -1.12 1.54 -11.60
CA GLU A 89 -1.07 2.51 -12.70
C GLU A 89 0.27 3.25 -12.70
N GLU A 90 0.70 3.78 -11.54
CA GLU A 90 2.01 4.39 -11.39
C GLU A 90 3.14 3.40 -11.69
N ARG A 91 3.03 2.16 -11.19
CA ARG A 91 4.03 1.13 -11.48
C ARG A 91 4.15 0.82 -12.97
N LYS A 92 3.01 0.77 -13.69
CA LYS A 92 3.00 0.55 -15.15
C LYS A 92 3.56 1.75 -15.90
N ALA A 93 3.29 2.97 -15.45
CA ALA A 93 3.85 4.18 -16.05
C ALA A 93 5.37 4.22 -15.90
N ALA A 94 5.90 3.73 -14.77
CA ALA A 94 7.33 3.72 -14.47
C ALA A 94 8.11 2.59 -15.17
N SER A 95 7.48 1.46 -15.49
CA SER A 95 8.15 0.32 -16.15
C SER A 95 7.15 -0.63 -16.80
N SER A 96 7.51 -1.12 -17.99
CA SER A 96 6.76 -2.15 -18.72
C SER A 96 7.09 -3.58 -18.30
N ASP A 97 7.99 -3.78 -17.36
CA ASP A 97 8.42 -5.11 -16.90
C ASP A 97 7.24 -5.95 -16.42
N ARG A 98 7.24 -7.21 -16.77
CA ARG A 98 6.28 -8.18 -16.23
C ARG A 98 6.64 -8.47 -14.78
N PHE A 99 5.65 -8.43 -13.92
CA PHE A 99 5.78 -8.77 -12.50
C PHE A 99 4.63 -9.63 -12.02
N ARG A 100 4.80 -10.26 -10.87
CA ARG A 100 3.71 -10.94 -10.16
C ARG A 100 3.38 -10.16 -8.89
N LEU A 101 2.10 -9.93 -8.69
CA LEU A 101 1.58 -9.27 -7.50
C LEU A 101 1.36 -10.28 -6.38
N LEU A 102 1.91 -10.01 -5.21
CA LEU A 102 1.58 -10.71 -3.97
C LEU A 102 0.73 -9.80 -3.11
N GLY A 103 -0.50 -10.17 -2.88
CA GLY A 103 -1.42 -9.40 -2.05
C GLY A 103 -1.87 -10.21 -0.83
N ASP A 104 -2.28 -9.50 0.17
CA ASP A 104 -2.86 -10.05 1.38
C ASP A 104 -4.35 -10.41 1.16
N LYS A 105 -4.99 -11.00 2.17
CA LYS A 105 -6.41 -11.36 2.15
C LYS A 105 -7.36 -10.16 1.95
N ALA A 106 -6.93 -8.94 2.27
CA ALA A 106 -7.71 -7.72 2.03
C ALA A 106 -7.99 -7.50 0.53
N TYR A 107 -7.08 -7.97 -0.34
CA TYR A 107 -7.20 -7.86 -1.79
C TYR A 107 -7.87 -9.08 -2.46
N SER A 108 -8.47 -9.98 -1.69
CA SER A 108 -9.02 -11.25 -2.17
C SER A 108 -10.35 -11.15 -2.92
N HIS A 109 -10.90 -9.97 -3.12
CA HIS A 109 -12.16 -9.77 -3.82
C HIS A 109 -12.13 -10.34 -5.24
N ASP A 110 -13.24 -10.95 -5.68
CA ASP A 110 -13.33 -11.54 -7.01
C ASP A 110 -13.17 -10.49 -8.11
N SER A 111 -13.75 -9.30 -7.93
CA SER A 111 -13.56 -8.15 -8.83
C SER A 111 -12.09 -7.75 -8.99
N THR A 112 -11.33 -7.77 -7.88
CA THR A 112 -9.89 -7.50 -7.90
C THR A 112 -9.14 -8.54 -8.75
N ARG A 113 -9.45 -9.82 -8.56
CA ARG A 113 -8.84 -10.90 -9.35
C ARG A 113 -9.20 -10.82 -10.84
N VAL A 114 -10.46 -10.47 -11.16
CA VAL A 114 -10.91 -10.26 -12.54
C VAL A 114 -10.12 -9.12 -13.17
N ARG A 115 -10.05 -7.96 -12.52
CA ARG A 115 -9.34 -6.79 -13.06
C ARG A 115 -7.84 -7.05 -13.21
N LEU A 116 -7.18 -7.74 -12.27
CA LEU A 116 -5.78 -8.13 -12.40
C LEU A 116 -5.53 -9.05 -13.62
N ARG A 117 -6.45 -9.98 -13.89
CA ARG A 117 -6.38 -10.84 -15.11
C ARG A 117 -6.55 -10.01 -16.39
N GLN A 118 -7.49 -9.08 -16.41
CA GLN A 118 -7.69 -8.16 -17.55
C GLN A 118 -6.43 -7.33 -17.82
N MET A 119 -5.77 -6.88 -16.74
CA MET A 119 -4.50 -6.15 -16.81
C MET A 119 -3.29 -7.06 -17.13
N LYS A 120 -3.49 -8.38 -17.32
CA LYS A 120 -2.45 -9.40 -17.55
C LYS A 120 -1.40 -9.45 -16.43
N ILE A 121 -1.78 -9.13 -15.19
CA ILE A 121 -0.91 -9.17 -14.02
C ILE A 121 -1.06 -10.54 -13.35
N ALA A 122 0.02 -11.32 -13.33
CA ALA A 122 0.08 -12.55 -12.54
C ALA A 122 -0.01 -12.20 -11.05
N HIS A 123 -0.84 -12.92 -10.30
CA HIS A 123 -1.03 -12.60 -8.88
C HIS A 123 -1.10 -13.86 -8.01
N THR A 124 -0.76 -13.71 -6.74
CA THR A 124 -0.92 -14.74 -5.70
C THR A 124 -1.49 -14.07 -4.47
N ILE A 125 -2.78 -14.26 -4.25
CA ILE A 125 -3.57 -13.67 -3.17
C ILE A 125 -4.33 -14.81 -2.51
N PRO A 126 -4.23 -15.03 -1.19
CA PRO A 126 -5.00 -16.07 -0.52
C PRO A 126 -6.49 -15.76 -0.49
N GLU A 127 -7.31 -16.80 -0.40
CA GLU A 127 -8.74 -16.63 -0.11
C GLU A 127 -8.96 -16.34 1.37
N ARG A 128 -10.03 -15.62 1.66
CA ARG A 128 -10.55 -15.44 3.02
C ARG A 128 -11.38 -16.68 3.42
N SER A 129 -11.47 -16.94 4.72
CA SER A 129 -12.22 -18.07 5.26
C SER A 129 -13.70 -18.05 4.84
N ASP A 130 -14.32 -16.87 4.82
CA ASP A 130 -15.70 -16.68 4.37
C ASP A 130 -15.89 -17.00 2.87
N GLN A 131 -14.91 -16.67 2.02
CA GLN A 131 -14.96 -17.03 0.60
C GLN A 131 -14.82 -18.52 0.39
N ILE A 132 -13.93 -19.17 1.13
CA ILE A 132 -13.75 -20.63 1.10
C ILE A 132 -15.05 -21.32 1.55
N ALA A 133 -15.67 -20.87 2.64
CA ALA A 133 -16.92 -21.43 3.16
C ALA A 133 -18.05 -21.26 2.15
N ARG A 134 -18.23 -20.08 1.56
CA ARG A 134 -19.25 -19.84 0.52
C ARG A 134 -19.04 -20.71 -0.72
N ARG A 135 -17.79 -20.87 -1.16
CA ARG A 135 -17.47 -21.72 -2.30
C ARG A 135 -17.79 -23.18 -2.01
N LYS A 136 -17.41 -23.69 -0.82
CA LYS A 136 -17.74 -25.06 -0.39
C LYS A 136 -19.25 -25.30 -0.27
N ALA A 137 -20.00 -24.33 0.28
CA ALA A 137 -21.44 -24.43 0.40
C ALA A 137 -22.18 -24.53 -0.94
N LYS A 138 -21.61 -23.97 -2.01
CA LYS A 138 -22.15 -24.09 -3.38
C LYS A 138 -21.87 -25.45 -4.05
N GLY A 139 -21.12 -26.34 -3.41
CA GLY A 139 -20.77 -27.64 -3.96
C GLY A 139 -20.14 -27.55 -5.35
N THR A 140 -20.68 -28.28 -6.31
CA THR A 140 -20.20 -28.27 -7.71
C THR A 140 -20.27 -26.89 -8.38
N ASN A 141 -21.23 -26.05 -7.97
CA ASN A 141 -21.40 -24.70 -8.51
C ASN A 141 -20.41 -23.68 -7.88
N GLY A 142 -19.64 -24.08 -6.89
CA GLY A 142 -18.65 -23.23 -6.23
C GLY A 142 -17.39 -22.95 -7.05
N GLY A 143 -17.18 -23.71 -8.13
CA GLY A 143 -16.06 -23.54 -9.03
C GLY A 143 -14.71 -23.92 -8.45
N ARG A 144 -13.67 -23.81 -9.28
CA ARG A 144 -12.28 -24.12 -8.91
C ARG A 144 -11.73 -23.04 -7.97
N PRO A 145 -11.01 -23.41 -6.90
CA PRO A 145 -10.31 -22.43 -6.06
C PRO A 145 -9.29 -21.60 -6.86
N PRO A 146 -9.08 -20.32 -6.49
CA PRO A 146 -8.04 -19.50 -7.11
C PRO A 146 -6.67 -20.16 -6.98
N ALA A 147 -5.84 -20.02 -8.03
CA ALA A 147 -4.48 -20.54 -8.01
C ALA A 147 -3.68 -19.85 -6.89
N PHE A 148 -3.18 -20.62 -5.95
CA PHE A 148 -2.40 -20.14 -4.83
C PHE A 148 -1.18 -21.03 -4.62
N SER A 149 -0.01 -20.41 -4.48
CA SER A 149 1.24 -21.08 -4.15
C SER A 149 1.80 -20.55 -2.82
N GLY A 150 1.79 -21.38 -1.79
CA GLY A 150 2.33 -21.01 -0.50
C GLY A 150 3.84 -20.72 -0.53
N ARG A 151 4.59 -21.42 -1.41
CA ARG A 151 6.04 -21.17 -1.61
C ARG A 151 6.27 -19.74 -2.12
N ILE A 152 5.51 -19.31 -3.10
CA ILE A 152 5.59 -17.97 -3.66
C ILE A 152 5.11 -16.93 -2.65
N TYR A 153 4.03 -17.23 -1.93
CA TYR A 153 3.43 -16.30 -0.98
C TYR A 153 4.35 -15.97 0.21
N LYS A 154 5.28 -16.84 0.58
CA LYS A 154 6.28 -16.57 1.64
C LYS A 154 7.09 -15.29 1.35
N HIS A 155 7.30 -14.95 0.08
CA HIS A 155 8.00 -13.73 -0.31
C HIS A 155 7.25 -12.45 0.05
N ARG A 156 5.97 -12.51 0.44
CA ARG A 156 5.21 -11.35 0.92
C ARG A 156 5.87 -10.67 2.13
N ASN A 157 6.63 -11.40 2.93
CA ASN A 157 7.35 -10.83 4.08
C ASN A 157 8.33 -9.69 3.71
N THR A 158 8.73 -9.58 2.44
CA THR A 158 9.57 -8.46 1.96
C THR A 158 8.93 -7.11 2.21
N VAL A 159 7.61 -7.04 2.16
CA VAL A 159 6.84 -5.80 2.36
C VAL A 159 6.92 -5.31 3.80
N GLU A 160 6.76 -6.22 4.76
CA GLU A 160 6.87 -5.88 6.18
C GLU A 160 8.26 -5.31 6.49
N ARG A 161 9.30 -5.92 5.90
CA ARG A 161 10.67 -5.41 6.00
C ARG A 161 10.84 -4.04 5.34
N SER A 162 10.20 -3.83 4.20
CA SER A 162 10.20 -2.54 3.50
C SER A 162 9.63 -1.42 4.39
N PHE A 163 8.47 -1.67 4.99
CA PHE A 163 7.86 -0.71 5.92
C PHE A 163 8.67 -0.52 7.19
N ASN A 164 9.30 -1.56 7.72
CA ASN A 164 10.18 -1.42 8.88
C ASN A 164 11.35 -0.49 8.56
N ARG A 165 11.95 -0.59 7.37
CA ARG A 165 13.00 0.33 6.92
C ARG A 165 12.50 1.78 6.80
N LEU A 166 11.31 2.00 6.23
CA LEU A 166 10.71 3.33 6.16
C LEU A 166 10.44 3.91 7.56
N LYS A 167 9.99 3.09 8.50
CA LYS A 167 9.71 3.52 9.89
C LYS A 167 10.96 3.90 10.69
N HIS A 168 12.16 3.50 10.26
CA HIS A 168 13.39 4.02 10.88
C HIS A 168 13.54 5.54 10.68
N TRP A 169 12.89 6.11 9.69
CA TRP A 169 12.82 7.55 9.51
C TRP A 169 11.69 8.13 10.36
N ARG A 170 12.07 8.85 11.42
CA ARG A 170 11.11 9.38 12.39
C ARG A 170 10.04 10.27 11.74
N GLY A 171 10.41 11.09 10.75
CA GLY A 171 9.47 11.93 10.02
C GLY A 171 8.43 11.15 9.21
N ILE A 172 8.74 9.89 8.85
CA ILE A 172 7.81 8.99 8.18
C ILE A 172 6.98 8.20 9.19
N ALA A 173 7.62 7.67 10.22
CA ALA A 173 6.94 6.93 11.29
C ALA A 173 5.91 7.80 12.01
N THR A 174 6.21 9.09 12.12
CA THR A 174 5.37 10.11 12.72
C THR A 174 5.24 11.25 11.73
N ARG A 175 4.06 11.42 11.15
CA ARG A 175 3.83 12.49 10.20
C ARG A 175 3.76 13.84 10.91
N TYR A 176 4.74 14.71 10.65
CA TYR A 176 4.76 16.10 11.12
C TYR A 176 4.27 17.08 10.06
N ASP A 177 4.31 16.67 8.79
CA ASP A 177 3.96 17.52 7.66
C ASP A 177 2.46 17.69 7.54
N LYS A 178 2.01 18.94 7.43
CA LYS A 178 0.62 19.26 7.14
C LYS A 178 0.22 18.79 5.75
N TYR A 179 1.01 19.14 4.75
CA TYR A 179 0.71 18.87 3.34
C TYR A 179 1.02 17.43 2.95
N ALA A 180 0.08 16.78 2.26
CA ALA A 180 0.26 15.44 1.75
C ALA A 180 1.44 15.35 0.79
N LEU A 181 1.62 16.36 -0.08
CA LEU A 181 2.70 16.40 -1.05
C LEU A 181 4.08 16.42 -0.39
N THR A 182 4.27 17.25 0.64
CA THR A 182 5.54 17.31 1.39
C THR A 182 5.84 15.96 2.05
N TYR A 183 4.84 15.37 2.70
CA TYR A 183 4.97 14.06 3.32
C TYR A 183 5.28 12.97 2.29
N LEU A 184 4.59 12.94 1.15
CA LEU A 184 4.84 12.01 0.07
C LEU A 184 6.26 12.16 -0.48
N GLY A 185 6.73 13.40 -0.65
CA GLY A 185 8.11 13.70 -1.05
C GLY A 185 9.14 13.10 -0.09
N GLY A 186 8.93 13.26 1.22
CA GLY A 186 9.76 12.65 2.26
C GLY A 186 9.77 11.12 2.19
N VAL A 187 8.60 10.49 2.03
CA VAL A 187 8.48 9.02 1.88
C VAL A 187 9.17 8.54 0.62
N THR A 188 9.00 9.24 -0.50
CA THR A 188 9.63 8.89 -1.78
C THR A 188 11.15 9.00 -1.71
N LEU A 189 11.66 10.06 -1.08
CA LEU A 189 13.11 10.23 -0.88
C LEU A 189 13.69 9.10 -0.01
N ALA A 190 13.04 8.75 1.10
CA ALA A 190 13.47 7.64 1.94
C ALA A 190 13.41 6.29 1.20
N ALA A 191 12.40 6.08 0.36
CA ALA A 191 12.30 4.91 -0.51
C ALA A 191 13.47 4.86 -1.51
N ALA A 192 13.80 5.97 -2.16
CA ALA A 192 14.90 6.09 -3.10
C ALA A 192 16.26 5.80 -2.42
N ILE A 193 16.51 6.37 -1.24
CA ILE A 193 17.73 6.11 -0.47
C ILE A 193 17.80 4.62 -0.06
N THR A 194 16.68 4.03 0.37
CA THR A 194 16.61 2.61 0.72
C THR A 194 16.93 1.73 -0.50
N TYR A 195 16.36 2.08 -1.65
CA TYR A 195 16.60 1.37 -2.91
C TYR A 195 18.08 1.41 -3.34
N HIS A 196 18.71 2.58 -3.23
CA HIS A 196 20.12 2.75 -3.55
C HIS A 196 21.04 1.95 -2.61
N ARG A 197 20.80 2.01 -1.29
CA ARG A 197 21.60 1.30 -0.28
C ARG A 197 21.56 -0.23 -0.39
N VAL A 198 20.50 -0.77 -0.95
CA VAL A 198 20.34 -2.24 -1.06
C VAL A 198 21.01 -2.78 -2.32
N ARG A 199 21.29 -1.92 -3.30
CA ARG A 199 21.87 -2.33 -4.59
C ARG A 199 23.38 -2.08 -4.70
N ASN A 200 23.92 -1.27 -3.79
CA ASN A 200 25.35 -1.07 -3.61
C ASN A 200 25.83 -1.80 -2.35
#